data_4401fb31b4f9dc40a2bcaedfbee27b38
#
_entry.id   4401fb31b4f9dc40a2bcaedfbee27b38
#
_cell.length_a   1.000
_cell.length_b   1.000
_cell.length_c   1.000
_cell.angle_alpha   90.00
_cell.angle_beta   90.00
_cell.angle_gamma   90.00
#
_symmetry.space_group_name_H-M   'P 1'
#
loop_
_entity.id
_entity.type
_entity.pdbx_description
1 polymer ?
#
loop_
_entity_poly.entity_id
_entity_poly.type
_entity_poly.pdbx_seq_one_letter_code
_entity_poly.pdbx_strand_id
1 'polypeptide(L)'
;KKILSPILFLCSFSNSETFYVPEQFELIQDAINSSSDNDSIFVAPGVYNEKINFNGKSIALSSRFILDNDSLLIGLTIIDAQSDVFETGSVVTFNNEETNSSLLQGFTIQNGTGNFEDPDDNGSFYTYGGGIYIENSNPTIKNCIIKDNIGNEGGGGGIFCFNSSPKFFDCYIQGNETDDVGGGIYSRNNSSPEFYNTTFSNNTAEFGGACYLRDDSSPIMENVILMNNSANNSGGGVILKDDANLMANHIQVKGNTTDGLGGGLYINNADPTFNYSLIASNTSSSGGGCYIRNESYVHLTNVTIANNEVGLFGNGIYLRDGSTVNISSSILWGTTEDQIYFREDGSEQNLNIVYSALKNGVDGIDDNDNGDIDWGAGNIEDDPQFCNDLGGNFSVRESSPCVESGAGGSMMGCLEPGCGPINTGPIWFVDLNGNDISDGSLETPFETINRAIDVAVDGDTIRLNPGNYIESFNFEGKEIVIESRAFELGDSSMIEATCFLPGPVGGSSFTLQGNQNNDGTLRGLTFKGGSDLSGGGIKIENCSPTLSSLVVEGNNSEIGGGLYLYQSDAILKDLTIRNN
;
A
#
# COMPACT_ATOMS: atom_id res chain seq x y z
N LYS A 1 -74.03 30.34 -4.53
CA LYS A 1 -73.22 29.58 -5.46
C LYS A 1 -71.86 30.26 -5.58
N LYS A 2 -70.86 29.74 -4.87
CA LYS A 2 -69.45 30.11 -5.06
C LYS A 2 -68.89 29.20 -6.12
N ILE A 3 -68.42 29.79 -7.19
CA ILE A 3 -67.67 29.08 -8.24
C ILE A 3 -66.22 28.92 -7.75
N LEU A 4 -65.78 27.67 -7.47
CA LEU A 4 -64.40 27.38 -7.27
C LEU A 4 -63.75 27.29 -8.66
N SER A 5 -62.75 28.12 -8.91
CA SER A 5 -61.84 28.01 -10.03
C SER A 5 -60.84 26.88 -9.76
N PRO A 6 -60.61 25.94 -10.67
CA PRO A 6 -59.57 24.94 -10.46
C PRO A 6 -58.20 25.59 -10.69
N ILE A 7 -57.37 25.59 -9.66
CA ILE A 7 -55.95 25.88 -9.78
C ILE A 7 -55.33 24.66 -10.48
N LEU A 8 -54.96 24.84 -11.74
CA LEU A 8 -54.19 23.87 -12.51
C LEU A 8 -52.77 23.92 -11.96
N PHE A 9 -52.39 22.91 -11.17
CA PHE A 9 -50.98 22.63 -10.90
C PHE A 9 -50.38 22.13 -12.21
N LEU A 10 -49.69 22.98 -12.94
CA LEU A 10 -48.75 22.58 -13.98
C LEU A 10 -47.56 21.95 -13.28
N CYS A 11 -47.55 20.61 -13.13
CA CYS A 11 -46.31 19.87 -12.98
C CYS A 11 -45.54 20.07 -14.28
N SER A 12 -44.59 20.95 -14.29
CA SER A 12 -43.56 21.00 -15.31
C SER A 12 -42.69 19.74 -15.12
N PHE A 13 -42.89 18.71 -15.95
CA PHE A 13 -41.88 17.69 -16.15
C PHE A 13 -40.70 18.42 -16.80
N SER A 14 -39.66 18.74 -16.05
CA SER A 14 -38.41 19.15 -16.65
C SER A 14 -37.87 17.93 -17.43
N ASN A 15 -37.90 17.98 -18.75
CA ASN A 15 -37.16 17.03 -19.56
C ASN A 15 -35.68 17.26 -19.26
N SER A 16 -34.96 16.26 -18.81
CA SER A 16 -33.51 16.34 -18.71
C SER A 16 -32.91 16.46 -20.10
N GLU A 17 -32.02 17.41 -20.30
CA GLU A 17 -31.30 17.61 -21.55
C GLU A 17 -29.89 17.01 -21.42
N THR A 18 -29.31 16.70 -22.57
CA THR A 18 -27.92 16.20 -22.63
C THR A 18 -27.10 17.10 -23.52
N PHE A 19 -26.00 17.59 -22.98
CA PHE A 19 -25.06 18.45 -23.67
C PHE A 19 -23.74 17.73 -23.95
N TYR A 20 -23.03 18.14 -24.98
CA TYR A 20 -21.77 17.55 -25.40
C TYR A 20 -20.69 18.63 -25.58
N VAL A 21 -19.53 18.39 -24.96
CA VAL A 21 -18.32 19.23 -25.07
C VAL A 21 -17.24 18.42 -25.78
N PRO A 22 -16.59 18.92 -26.82
CA PRO A 22 -16.66 20.28 -27.39
C PRO A 22 -17.70 20.48 -28.50
N GLU A 23 -18.55 19.51 -28.82
CA GLU A 23 -19.40 19.54 -30.01
C GLU A 23 -20.48 20.62 -29.97
N GLN A 24 -21.05 20.92 -28.81
CA GLN A 24 -22.10 21.95 -28.63
C GLN A 24 -21.56 23.19 -27.93
N PHE A 25 -20.63 23.01 -27.00
CA PHE A 25 -19.96 24.07 -26.25
C PHE A 25 -18.46 23.85 -26.30
N GLU A 26 -17.69 24.88 -26.57
CA GLU A 26 -16.23 24.80 -26.59
C GLU A 26 -15.65 24.61 -25.17
N LEU A 27 -16.31 25.21 -24.17
CA LEU A 27 -15.92 25.20 -22.75
C LEU A 27 -16.91 24.39 -21.91
N ILE A 28 -16.39 23.69 -20.88
CA ILE A 28 -17.21 22.95 -19.91
C ILE A 28 -18.08 23.95 -19.12
N GLN A 29 -17.52 25.11 -18.71
CA GLN A 29 -18.25 26.10 -17.95
C GLN A 29 -19.45 26.66 -18.72
N ASP A 30 -19.35 26.83 -20.02
CA ASP A 30 -20.47 27.32 -20.86
C ASP A 30 -21.59 26.26 -20.92
N ALA A 31 -21.27 25.00 -20.98
CA ALA A 31 -22.24 23.92 -20.89
C ALA A 31 -22.92 23.90 -19.50
N ILE A 32 -22.14 24.05 -18.41
CA ILE A 32 -22.69 24.19 -17.05
C ILE A 32 -23.65 25.39 -16.98
N ASN A 33 -23.23 26.54 -17.48
CA ASN A 33 -24.06 27.76 -17.44
C ASN A 33 -25.39 27.58 -18.18
N SER A 34 -25.38 26.82 -19.28
CA SER A 34 -26.56 26.57 -20.13
C SER A 34 -27.48 25.46 -19.61
N SER A 35 -26.98 24.59 -18.71
CA SER A 35 -27.74 23.49 -18.14
C SER A 35 -28.74 23.92 -17.05
N SER A 36 -29.70 23.06 -16.78
CA SER A 36 -30.64 23.10 -15.66
C SER A 36 -30.52 21.85 -14.81
N ASP A 37 -31.12 21.84 -13.63
CA ASP A 37 -31.11 20.67 -12.74
C ASP A 37 -31.60 19.42 -13.45
N ASN A 38 -30.90 18.29 -13.18
CA ASN A 38 -31.08 16.98 -13.78
C ASN A 38 -30.55 16.84 -15.22
N ASP A 39 -29.93 17.85 -15.79
CA ASP A 39 -29.26 17.72 -17.09
C ASP A 39 -27.94 16.95 -16.97
N SER A 40 -27.46 16.43 -18.11
CA SER A 40 -26.20 15.72 -18.22
C SER A 40 -25.27 16.40 -19.21
N ILE A 41 -24.00 16.51 -18.87
CA ILE A 41 -22.95 17.06 -19.73
C ILE A 41 -21.90 15.98 -19.96
N PHE A 42 -21.67 15.58 -21.21
CA PHE A 42 -20.62 14.63 -21.58
C PHE A 42 -19.47 15.33 -22.27
N VAL A 43 -18.27 15.15 -21.69
CA VAL A 43 -17.03 15.78 -22.15
C VAL A 43 -16.16 14.75 -22.86
N ALA A 44 -15.77 15.06 -24.10
CA ALA A 44 -14.86 14.22 -24.88
C ALA A 44 -13.43 14.27 -24.30
N PRO A 45 -12.58 13.25 -24.60
CA PRO A 45 -11.17 13.32 -24.25
C PRO A 45 -10.50 14.59 -24.80
N GLY A 46 -9.71 15.24 -23.95
CA GLY A 46 -9.01 16.49 -24.27
C GLY A 46 -8.50 17.17 -23.01
N VAL A 47 -7.73 18.23 -23.18
CA VAL A 47 -7.27 19.11 -22.11
C VAL A 47 -8.10 20.39 -22.17
N TYR A 48 -8.86 20.63 -21.10
CA TYR A 48 -9.71 21.81 -20.94
C TYR A 48 -9.05 22.77 -19.95
N ASN A 49 -8.48 23.84 -20.48
CA ASN A 49 -7.75 24.84 -19.67
C ASN A 49 -8.75 25.83 -19.09
N GLU A 50 -9.46 25.42 -18.04
CA GLU A 50 -10.48 26.23 -17.39
C GLU A 50 -10.64 25.87 -15.91
N LYS A 51 -11.22 26.77 -15.16
CA LYS A 51 -11.70 26.56 -13.79
C LYS A 51 -13.21 26.53 -13.84
N ILE A 52 -13.85 25.54 -13.22
CA ILE A 52 -15.30 25.36 -13.31
C ILE A 52 -15.99 25.50 -11.96
N ASN A 53 -17.20 26.05 -11.98
CA ASN A 53 -18.08 26.15 -10.84
C ASN A 53 -19.46 25.58 -11.22
N PHE A 54 -20.00 24.71 -10.37
CA PHE A 54 -21.32 24.09 -10.60
C PHE A 54 -22.49 25.09 -10.43
N ASN A 55 -22.25 26.24 -9.79
CA ASN A 55 -23.23 27.30 -9.62
C ASN A 55 -24.57 26.85 -8.98
N GLY A 56 -24.51 25.95 -8.00
CA GLY A 56 -25.67 25.42 -7.28
C GLY A 56 -26.51 24.40 -8.06
N LYS A 57 -26.05 23.97 -9.22
CA LYS A 57 -26.82 23.07 -10.10
C LYS A 57 -26.68 21.61 -9.75
N SER A 58 -27.81 20.90 -9.73
CA SER A 58 -27.88 19.43 -9.57
C SER A 58 -27.75 18.74 -10.93
N ILE A 59 -26.58 18.79 -11.55
CA ILE A 59 -26.27 18.23 -12.86
C ILE A 59 -25.28 17.07 -12.78
N ALA A 60 -25.24 16.23 -13.84
CA ALA A 60 -24.22 15.21 -14.00
C ALA A 60 -23.20 15.67 -15.05
N LEU A 61 -22.01 16.08 -14.58
CA LEU A 61 -20.86 16.37 -15.44
C LEU A 61 -19.96 15.12 -15.52
N SER A 62 -19.82 14.54 -16.69
CA SER A 62 -19.12 13.28 -16.91
C SER A 62 -18.19 13.34 -18.12
N SER A 63 -17.02 12.73 -18.01
CA SER A 63 -16.27 12.36 -19.20
C SER A 63 -16.97 11.21 -19.94
N ARG A 64 -16.59 10.97 -21.18
CA ARG A 64 -17.18 9.88 -21.99
C ARG A 64 -16.79 8.47 -21.58
N PHE A 65 -15.93 8.31 -20.56
CA PHE A 65 -15.52 6.98 -20.09
C PHE A 65 -16.71 6.07 -19.77
N ILE A 66 -17.81 6.66 -19.27
CA ILE A 66 -19.01 5.91 -18.92
C ILE A 66 -19.81 5.44 -20.14
N LEU A 67 -19.75 6.18 -21.25
CA LEU A 67 -20.42 5.83 -22.50
C LEU A 67 -19.65 4.74 -23.25
N ASP A 68 -18.33 4.82 -23.23
CA ASP A 68 -17.43 3.94 -23.98
C ASP A 68 -16.97 2.74 -23.14
N ASN A 69 -17.29 2.72 -21.83
CA ASN A 69 -16.85 1.73 -20.84
C ASN A 69 -15.32 1.53 -20.86
N ASP A 70 -14.57 2.64 -21.02
CA ASP A 70 -13.12 2.68 -21.09
C ASP A 70 -12.53 3.60 -20.03
N SER A 71 -11.99 3.03 -18.95
CA SER A 71 -11.38 3.77 -17.84
C SER A 71 -10.12 4.56 -18.22
N LEU A 72 -9.47 4.23 -19.35
CA LEU A 72 -8.31 5.00 -19.83
C LEU A 72 -8.71 6.44 -20.20
N LEU A 73 -9.97 6.66 -20.56
CA LEU A 73 -10.49 7.99 -20.91
C LEU A 73 -10.48 8.96 -19.71
N ILE A 74 -10.47 8.47 -18.48
CA ILE A 74 -10.35 9.31 -17.26
C ILE A 74 -9.02 10.08 -17.27
N GLY A 75 -7.92 9.39 -17.62
CA GLY A 75 -6.60 10.00 -17.75
C GLY A 75 -6.43 10.90 -18.97
N LEU A 76 -7.35 10.83 -19.94
CA LEU A 76 -7.32 11.59 -21.18
C LEU A 76 -8.33 12.75 -21.21
N THR A 77 -9.23 12.86 -20.21
CA THR A 77 -10.20 13.96 -20.09
C THR A 77 -9.80 14.81 -18.89
N ILE A 78 -9.06 15.89 -19.16
CA ILE A 78 -8.34 16.66 -18.15
C ILE A 78 -8.95 18.03 -18.02
N ILE A 79 -9.32 18.44 -16.80
CA ILE A 79 -9.61 19.82 -16.45
C ILE A 79 -8.35 20.38 -15.81
N ASP A 80 -7.74 21.38 -16.42
CA ASP A 80 -6.44 21.95 -16.07
C ASP A 80 -6.56 23.44 -15.77
N ALA A 81 -6.25 23.84 -14.54
CA ALA A 81 -6.36 25.25 -14.15
C ALA A 81 -5.17 26.12 -14.59
N GLN A 82 -4.17 25.54 -15.26
CA GLN A 82 -2.97 26.25 -15.69
C GLN A 82 -3.23 27.19 -16.87
N SER A 83 -4.12 28.18 -16.67
CA SER A 83 -4.43 29.16 -17.72
C SER A 83 -3.67 30.49 -17.60
N ASP A 84 -3.23 30.86 -16.38
CA ASP A 84 -2.44 32.09 -16.18
C ASP A 84 -1.70 32.06 -14.83
N VAL A 85 -0.43 32.38 -14.82
CA VAL A 85 0.43 32.41 -13.61
C VAL A 85 0.02 33.48 -12.59
N PHE A 86 -0.96 34.32 -12.91
CA PHE A 86 -1.40 35.43 -12.06
C PHE A 86 -2.80 35.26 -11.45
N GLU A 87 -3.55 34.21 -11.85
CA GLU A 87 -4.90 33.95 -11.29
C GLU A 87 -4.91 32.68 -10.46
N THR A 88 -4.93 32.82 -9.14
CA THR A 88 -5.19 31.71 -8.23
C THR A 88 -6.60 31.14 -8.45
N GLY A 89 -6.82 29.88 -8.12
CA GLY A 89 -8.14 29.27 -8.12
C GLY A 89 -8.10 27.75 -8.10
N SER A 90 -9.12 27.16 -7.54
CA SER A 90 -9.37 25.73 -7.61
C SER A 90 -9.81 25.33 -9.01
N VAL A 91 -9.46 24.11 -9.43
CA VAL A 91 -9.90 23.59 -10.73
C VAL A 91 -11.42 23.43 -10.76
N VAL A 92 -12.00 22.92 -9.67
CA VAL A 92 -13.44 22.74 -9.51
C VAL A 92 -13.92 23.37 -8.21
N THR A 93 -15.02 24.11 -8.28
CA THR A 93 -15.63 24.77 -7.12
C THR A 93 -17.07 24.33 -6.93
N PHE A 94 -17.43 24.01 -5.69
CA PHE A 94 -18.78 23.77 -5.18
C PHE A 94 -18.99 24.68 -3.96
N ASN A 95 -19.69 25.78 -4.11
CA ASN A 95 -19.92 26.75 -3.03
C ASN A 95 -21.28 27.43 -3.08
N ASN A 96 -22.24 26.78 -3.71
CA ASN A 96 -23.60 27.33 -3.89
C ASN A 96 -24.69 26.30 -3.49
N GLU A 97 -24.51 25.65 -2.33
CA GLU A 97 -25.45 24.67 -1.76
C GLU A 97 -25.68 23.44 -2.65
N GLU A 98 -24.66 23.02 -3.44
CA GLU A 98 -24.71 21.79 -4.22
C GLU A 98 -25.02 20.58 -3.32
N THR A 99 -25.86 19.70 -3.84
CA THR A 99 -26.25 18.48 -3.13
C THR A 99 -25.54 17.25 -3.72
N ASN A 100 -25.75 16.09 -3.12
CA ASN A 100 -25.23 14.82 -3.65
C ASN A 100 -25.82 14.41 -5.02
N SER A 101 -26.77 15.17 -5.56
CA SER A 101 -27.21 15.08 -6.96
C SER A 101 -26.30 15.83 -7.92
N SER A 102 -25.44 16.71 -7.44
CA SER A 102 -24.40 17.38 -8.23
C SER A 102 -23.23 16.40 -8.38
N LEU A 103 -23.11 15.80 -9.56
CA LEU A 103 -22.18 14.70 -9.84
C LEU A 103 -21.05 15.17 -10.76
N LEU A 104 -19.81 14.94 -10.31
CA LEU A 104 -18.58 15.08 -11.10
C LEU A 104 -17.95 13.70 -11.27
N GLN A 105 -17.75 13.22 -12.51
CA GLN A 105 -17.20 11.88 -12.70
C GLN A 105 -16.31 11.72 -13.94
N GLY A 106 -15.21 10.97 -13.74
CA GLY A 106 -14.36 10.50 -14.82
C GLY A 106 -13.37 11.53 -15.35
N PHE A 107 -12.87 12.42 -14.52
CA PHE A 107 -11.92 13.48 -14.91
C PHE A 107 -10.58 13.32 -14.20
N THR A 108 -9.52 13.79 -14.89
CA THR A 108 -8.29 14.21 -14.24
C THR A 108 -8.38 15.71 -13.94
N ILE A 109 -8.11 16.09 -12.68
CA ILE A 109 -8.24 17.45 -12.13
C ILE A 109 -6.87 17.88 -11.65
N GLN A 110 -6.25 18.86 -12.32
CA GLN A 110 -4.84 19.17 -12.05
C GLN A 110 -4.48 20.66 -12.17
N ASN A 111 -3.30 20.99 -11.59
CA ASN A 111 -2.66 22.32 -11.68
C ASN A 111 -3.45 23.48 -11.06
N GLY A 112 -4.41 23.19 -10.17
CA GLY A 112 -5.09 24.23 -9.41
C GLY A 112 -4.22 24.75 -8.26
N THR A 113 -4.45 26.03 -7.89
CA THR A 113 -3.68 26.73 -6.84
C THR A 113 -4.52 27.20 -5.66
N GLY A 114 -5.78 26.79 -5.62
CA GLY A 114 -6.73 27.08 -4.55
C GLY A 114 -7.47 28.41 -4.69
N ASN A 115 -8.71 28.45 -4.20
CA ASN A 115 -9.50 29.66 -4.11
C ASN A 115 -9.02 30.55 -2.96
N PHE A 116 -8.90 31.86 -3.20
CA PHE A 116 -8.52 32.84 -2.19
C PHE A 116 -9.77 33.31 -1.44
N GLU A 117 -10.03 32.70 -0.28
CA GLU A 117 -11.29 32.82 0.47
C GLU A 117 -11.05 33.04 1.96
N ASP A 118 -12.08 33.50 2.66
CA ASP A 118 -12.17 33.62 4.13
C ASP A 118 -13.42 32.85 4.62
N PRO A 119 -13.38 31.52 4.66
CA PRO A 119 -14.54 30.71 5.02
C PRO A 119 -15.02 30.90 6.47
N ASP A 120 -14.16 31.46 7.35
CA ASP A 120 -14.49 31.76 8.74
C ASP A 120 -15.09 33.16 8.94
N ASP A 121 -15.13 33.99 7.92
CA ASP A 121 -15.57 35.41 7.96
C ASP A 121 -14.83 36.22 9.07
N ASN A 122 -13.55 35.97 9.23
CA ASN A 122 -12.71 36.57 10.28
C ASN A 122 -11.75 37.65 9.75
N GLY A 123 -11.75 37.90 8.45
CA GLY A 123 -10.92 38.87 7.76
C GLY A 123 -9.56 38.34 7.34
N SER A 124 -9.31 37.03 7.46
CA SER A 124 -8.08 36.36 7.04
C SER A 124 -8.31 35.53 5.79
N PHE A 125 -7.74 35.95 4.69
CA PHE A 125 -7.87 35.28 3.39
C PHE A 125 -6.66 34.42 3.11
N TYR A 126 -6.90 33.16 2.69
CA TYR A 126 -5.88 32.20 2.29
C TYR A 126 -6.32 31.43 1.04
N THR A 127 -5.43 30.69 0.42
CA THR A 127 -5.77 29.84 -0.72
C THR A 127 -6.08 28.42 -0.26
N TYR A 128 -7.28 27.96 -0.53
CA TYR A 128 -7.78 26.65 -0.12
C TYR A 128 -8.15 25.76 -1.30
N GLY A 129 -7.90 24.43 -1.18
CA GLY A 129 -8.41 23.45 -2.11
C GLY A 129 -7.87 23.56 -3.52
N GLY A 130 -6.59 23.28 -3.73
CA GLY A 130 -5.97 23.41 -5.04
C GLY A 130 -6.76 22.75 -6.15
N GLY A 131 -7.09 21.46 -6.02
CA GLY A 131 -7.90 20.74 -7.00
C GLY A 131 -9.38 21.06 -6.88
N ILE A 132 -9.98 20.85 -5.71
CA ILE A 132 -11.41 21.01 -5.47
C ILE A 132 -11.66 21.83 -4.20
N TYR A 133 -12.44 22.87 -4.33
CA TYR A 133 -12.94 23.68 -3.22
C TYR A 133 -14.41 23.36 -2.97
N ILE A 134 -14.76 22.97 -1.73
CA ILE A 134 -16.13 22.62 -1.34
C ILE A 134 -16.49 23.37 -0.07
N GLU A 135 -17.49 24.25 -0.17
CA GLU A 135 -17.99 25.05 0.93
C GLU A 135 -19.52 25.02 0.97
N ASN A 136 -20.10 24.73 2.15
CA ASN A 136 -21.55 24.65 2.35
C ASN A 136 -22.26 23.76 1.31
N SER A 137 -21.59 22.72 0.80
CA SER A 137 -22.01 21.92 -0.35
C SER A 137 -21.67 20.44 -0.17
N ASN A 138 -22.47 19.56 -0.75
CA ASN A 138 -22.34 18.11 -0.55
C ASN A 138 -22.37 17.36 -1.90
N PRO A 139 -21.43 17.62 -2.83
CA PRO A 139 -21.41 16.97 -4.14
C PRO A 139 -21.01 15.49 -4.06
N THR A 140 -21.24 14.79 -5.14
CA THR A 140 -20.71 13.44 -5.38
C THR A 140 -19.59 13.49 -6.42
N ILE A 141 -18.42 12.94 -6.09
CA ILE A 141 -17.25 12.86 -6.97
C ILE A 141 -16.93 11.39 -7.21
N LYS A 142 -16.85 10.94 -8.48
CA LYS A 142 -16.60 9.53 -8.81
C LYS A 142 -15.55 9.36 -9.89
N ASN A 143 -14.74 8.28 -9.76
CA ASN A 143 -13.79 7.89 -10.79
C ASN A 143 -12.91 9.06 -11.26
N CYS A 144 -12.49 9.92 -10.34
CA CYS A 144 -11.66 11.09 -10.63
C CYS A 144 -10.22 10.88 -10.17
N ILE A 145 -9.28 11.47 -10.90
CA ILE A 145 -7.88 11.59 -10.53
C ILE A 145 -7.62 13.06 -10.17
N ILE A 146 -7.41 13.35 -8.88
CA ILE A 146 -7.12 14.70 -8.37
C ILE A 146 -5.63 14.75 -8.08
N LYS A 147 -4.87 15.43 -8.95
CA LYS A 147 -3.42 15.34 -8.87
C LYS A 147 -2.71 16.65 -9.18
N ASP A 148 -1.47 16.74 -8.69
CA ASP A 148 -0.54 17.83 -9.01
C ASP A 148 -1.16 19.22 -8.75
N ASN A 149 -2.00 19.34 -7.69
CA ASN A 149 -2.61 20.59 -7.26
C ASN A 149 -1.89 21.12 -6.02
N ILE A 150 -1.92 22.44 -5.84
CA ILE A 150 -1.23 23.14 -4.76
C ILE A 150 -2.24 23.96 -3.95
N GLY A 151 -2.30 23.69 -2.63
CA GLY A 151 -2.99 24.55 -1.66
C GLY A 151 -1.93 25.33 -0.90
N ASN A 152 -1.81 26.61 -1.14
CA ASN A 152 -0.87 27.42 -0.36
C ASN A 152 -1.41 27.65 1.07
N GLU A 153 -0.99 28.63 1.77
CA GLU A 153 -1.23 29.01 3.18
C GLU A 153 -2.56 28.59 3.85
N GLY A 154 -3.59 28.17 3.11
CA GLY A 154 -4.89 27.73 3.65
C GLY A 154 -5.08 26.22 3.75
N GLY A 155 -4.27 25.45 3.00
CA GLY A 155 -4.33 24.00 3.03
C GLY A 155 -5.31 23.34 2.06
N GLY A 156 -5.30 22.00 2.09
CA GLY A 156 -6.04 21.19 1.13
C GLY A 156 -5.41 21.22 -0.26
N GLY A 157 -4.18 20.72 -0.42
CA GLY A 157 -3.51 20.70 -1.73
C GLY A 157 -4.41 20.12 -2.82
N GLY A 158 -4.98 18.95 -2.60
CA GLY A 158 -5.97 18.35 -3.49
C GLY A 158 -7.38 18.90 -3.27
N ILE A 159 -7.87 18.84 -2.02
CA ILE A 159 -9.29 19.08 -1.69
C ILE A 159 -9.40 19.89 -0.40
N PHE A 160 -10.30 20.85 -0.39
CA PHE A 160 -10.72 21.53 0.82
C PHE A 160 -12.23 21.37 1.04
N CYS A 161 -12.62 21.05 2.29
CA CYS A 161 -14.02 20.94 2.70
C CYS A 161 -14.29 21.81 3.92
N PHE A 162 -15.26 22.69 3.83
CA PHE A 162 -15.74 23.54 4.90
C PHE A 162 -17.26 23.44 5.03
N ASN A 163 -17.75 23.06 6.21
CA ASN A 163 -19.17 22.85 6.48
C ASN A 163 -19.85 22.00 5.38
N SER A 164 -19.21 20.88 5.00
CA SER A 164 -19.54 20.10 3.80
C SER A 164 -19.32 18.61 4.02
N SER A 165 -20.18 17.77 3.44
CA SER A 165 -20.09 16.31 3.55
C SER A 165 -20.17 15.66 2.16
N PRO A 166 -19.18 15.88 1.30
CA PRO A 166 -19.12 15.29 -0.03
C PRO A 166 -18.87 13.78 0.01
N LYS A 167 -19.21 13.10 -1.10
CA LYS A 167 -18.94 11.67 -1.25
C LYS A 167 -17.97 11.42 -2.39
N PHE A 168 -16.94 10.64 -2.10
CA PHE A 168 -15.92 10.24 -3.08
C PHE A 168 -15.98 8.73 -3.31
N PHE A 169 -16.06 8.31 -4.58
CA PHE A 169 -16.07 6.90 -4.95
C PHE A 169 -15.02 6.63 -6.03
N ASP A 170 -14.21 5.60 -5.83
CA ASP A 170 -13.25 5.13 -6.82
C ASP A 170 -12.30 6.25 -7.31
N CYS A 171 -11.82 7.11 -6.38
CA CYS A 171 -10.99 8.27 -6.69
C CYS A 171 -9.50 8.02 -6.36
N TYR A 172 -8.62 8.72 -7.09
CA TYR A 172 -7.20 8.81 -6.80
C TYR A 172 -6.83 10.25 -6.48
N ILE A 173 -6.32 10.50 -5.26
CA ILE A 173 -5.89 11.82 -4.77
C ILE A 173 -4.39 11.72 -4.57
N GLN A 174 -3.62 12.24 -5.53
CA GLN A 174 -2.20 11.93 -5.58
C GLN A 174 -1.31 13.10 -5.97
N GLY A 175 -0.12 13.20 -5.37
CA GLY A 175 0.88 14.20 -5.72
C GLY A 175 0.41 15.64 -5.51
N ASN A 176 -0.57 15.86 -4.60
CA ASN A 176 -1.01 17.20 -4.25
C ASN A 176 -0.16 17.73 -3.09
N GLU A 177 0.07 19.03 -3.06
CA GLU A 177 1.00 19.68 -2.16
C GLU A 177 0.37 20.89 -1.46
N THR A 178 0.75 21.12 -0.20
CA THR A 178 0.52 22.36 0.53
C THR A 178 1.67 22.61 1.49
N ASP A 179 1.98 23.86 1.74
CA ASP A 179 2.93 24.28 2.77
C ASP A 179 2.27 24.45 4.15
N ASP A 180 0.98 24.13 4.29
CA ASP A 180 0.23 24.16 5.56
C ASP A 180 -0.35 22.77 5.88
N VAL A 181 -1.66 22.55 5.75
CA VAL A 181 -2.35 21.36 6.27
C VAL A 181 -3.09 20.57 5.19
N GLY A 182 -3.02 19.22 5.25
CA GLY A 182 -3.81 18.34 4.42
C GLY A 182 -3.39 18.33 2.95
N GLY A 183 -2.27 17.69 2.62
CA GLY A 183 -1.78 17.61 1.25
C GLY A 183 -2.81 17.04 0.26
N GLY A 184 -3.44 15.91 0.63
CA GLY A 184 -4.55 15.35 -0.14
C GLY A 184 -5.87 16.05 0.15
N ILE A 185 -6.27 16.15 1.42
CA ILE A 185 -7.50 16.83 1.85
C ILE A 185 -7.33 17.54 3.19
N TYR A 186 -7.88 18.75 3.26
CA TYR A 186 -8.18 19.45 4.50
C TYR A 186 -9.69 19.56 4.70
N SER A 187 -10.21 19.04 5.82
CA SER A 187 -11.64 19.05 6.16
C SER A 187 -11.85 19.59 7.56
N ARG A 188 -12.73 20.58 7.71
CA ARG A 188 -13.00 21.23 9.00
C ARG A 188 -14.42 21.76 9.12
N ASN A 189 -14.77 22.24 10.32
CA ASN A 189 -16.04 22.91 10.63
C ASN A 189 -17.25 22.00 10.33
N ASN A 190 -17.39 20.90 11.10
CA ASN A 190 -18.44 19.88 10.96
C ASN A 190 -18.48 19.18 9.58
N SER A 191 -17.40 19.21 8.82
CA SER A 191 -17.32 18.54 7.53
C SER A 191 -17.11 17.04 7.72
N SER A 192 -17.95 16.23 7.09
CA SER A 192 -17.91 14.77 7.23
C SER A 192 -17.83 14.11 5.84
N PRO A 193 -16.70 14.23 5.14
CA PRO A 193 -16.53 13.61 3.84
C PRO A 193 -16.54 12.06 3.95
N GLU A 194 -17.13 11.41 2.96
CA GLU A 194 -17.19 9.96 2.86
C GLU A 194 -16.33 9.48 1.69
N PHE A 195 -15.41 8.54 1.95
CA PHE A 195 -14.52 7.96 0.94
C PHE A 195 -14.76 6.47 0.81
N TYR A 196 -14.96 6.01 -0.42
CA TYR A 196 -15.17 4.62 -0.78
C TYR A 196 -14.20 4.22 -1.90
N ASN A 197 -13.45 3.13 -1.73
CA ASN A 197 -12.47 2.63 -2.71
C ASN A 197 -11.51 3.73 -3.21
N THR A 198 -11.08 4.62 -2.34
CA THR A 198 -10.30 5.81 -2.71
C THR A 198 -8.85 5.65 -2.27
N THR A 199 -7.92 6.13 -3.09
CA THR A 199 -6.48 6.10 -2.78
C THR A 199 -5.93 7.52 -2.61
N PHE A 200 -5.25 7.75 -1.50
CA PHE A 200 -4.43 8.94 -1.24
C PHE A 200 -2.96 8.53 -1.34
N SER A 201 -2.21 9.09 -2.28
CA SER A 201 -0.82 8.71 -2.44
C SER A 201 0.10 9.86 -2.81
N ASN A 202 1.32 9.85 -2.25
CA ASN A 202 2.37 10.82 -2.57
C ASN A 202 1.93 12.29 -2.37
N ASN A 203 0.98 12.57 -1.46
CA ASN A 203 0.60 13.92 -1.10
C ASN A 203 1.54 14.46 -0.01
N THR A 204 1.82 15.77 -0.03
CA THR A 204 2.80 16.41 0.84
C THR A 204 2.19 17.63 1.54
N ALA A 205 2.50 17.79 2.85
CA ALA A 205 2.05 18.92 3.65
C ALA A 205 3.05 19.27 4.77
N GLU A 206 2.84 20.37 5.45
CA GLU A 206 3.48 20.60 6.75
C GLU A 206 2.87 19.67 7.82
N PHE A 207 1.53 19.48 7.80
CA PHE A 207 0.78 18.63 8.70
C PHE A 207 -0.28 17.81 7.95
N GLY A 208 -0.35 16.50 8.20
CA GLY A 208 -1.34 15.63 7.56
C GLY A 208 -1.09 15.43 6.07
N GLY A 209 -0.04 14.68 5.72
CA GLY A 209 0.37 14.49 4.34
C GLY A 209 -0.77 14.06 3.43
N ALA A 210 -1.55 13.03 3.80
CA ALA A 210 -2.76 12.67 3.08
C ALA A 210 -3.97 13.50 3.54
N CYS A 211 -4.26 13.48 4.86
CA CYS A 211 -5.50 14.04 5.39
C CYS A 211 -5.25 14.85 6.67
N TYR A 212 -5.87 16.02 6.75
CA TYR A 212 -6.03 16.77 7.98
C TYR A 212 -7.53 17.01 8.24
N LEU A 213 -8.05 16.38 9.29
CA LEU A 213 -9.48 16.34 9.61
C LEU A 213 -9.67 16.91 11.03
N ARG A 214 -10.54 17.92 11.18
CA ARG A 214 -10.72 18.60 12.48
C ARG A 214 -12.10 19.21 12.66
N ASP A 215 -12.32 19.79 13.84
CA ASP A 215 -13.49 20.62 14.21
C ASP A 215 -14.82 19.85 14.05
N ASP A 216 -15.08 18.89 14.95
CA ASP A 216 -16.33 18.10 15.02
C ASP A 216 -16.66 17.32 13.72
N SER A 217 -15.66 17.02 12.90
CA SER A 217 -15.84 16.23 11.68
C SER A 217 -16.03 14.76 12.00
N SER A 218 -16.89 14.06 11.25
CA SER A 218 -17.13 12.61 11.42
C SER A 218 -16.97 11.89 10.07
N PRO A 219 -15.77 11.88 9.48
CA PRO A 219 -15.54 11.29 8.18
C PRO A 219 -15.71 9.76 8.20
N ILE A 220 -16.03 9.20 7.03
CA ILE A 220 -16.13 7.76 6.81
C ILE A 220 -15.10 7.35 5.75
N MET A 221 -14.34 6.29 6.04
CA MET A 221 -13.42 5.67 5.09
C MET A 221 -13.71 4.17 4.99
N GLU A 222 -14.05 3.70 3.79
CA GLU A 222 -14.32 2.30 3.49
C GLU A 222 -13.46 1.85 2.30
N ASN A 223 -12.61 0.83 2.47
CA ASN A 223 -11.66 0.36 1.46
C ASN A 223 -10.73 1.49 0.95
N VAL A 224 -10.16 2.28 1.86
CA VAL A 224 -9.29 3.41 1.51
C VAL A 224 -7.82 3.05 1.70
N ILE A 225 -6.98 3.48 0.76
CA ILE A 225 -5.53 3.31 0.83
C ILE A 225 -4.88 4.70 0.99
N LEU A 226 -4.10 4.86 2.07
CA LEU A 226 -3.30 6.06 2.34
C LEU A 226 -1.83 5.65 2.33
N MET A 227 -1.13 5.93 1.22
CA MET A 227 0.21 5.39 1.03
C MET A 227 1.23 6.41 0.55
N ASN A 228 2.44 6.33 1.11
CA ASN A 228 3.58 7.16 0.70
C ASN A 228 3.30 8.66 0.76
N ASN A 229 2.43 9.09 1.68
CA ASN A 229 2.22 10.51 1.93
C ASN A 229 3.25 11.03 2.93
N SER A 230 3.56 12.31 2.87
CA SER A 230 4.62 12.92 3.68
C SER A 230 4.16 14.19 4.38
N ALA A 231 4.56 14.34 5.64
CA ALA A 231 4.39 15.59 6.37
C ALA A 231 5.72 16.03 7.00
N ASN A 232 6.04 17.32 6.96
CA ASN A 232 7.27 17.83 7.58
C ASN A 232 7.21 17.79 9.10
N ASN A 233 6.03 17.96 9.71
CA ASN A 233 5.89 18.13 11.15
C ASN A 233 5.14 16.99 11.85
N SER A 234 3.91 16.65 11.44
CA SER A 234 3.16 15.56 12.07
C SER A 234 2.11 14.96 11.16
N GLY A 235 1.75 13.70 11.43
CA GLY A 235 0.71 12.98 10.69
C GLY A 235 1.12 12.73 9.24
N GLY A 236 2.11 11.89 9.00
CA GLY A 236 2.52 11.55 7.64
C GLY A 236 1.35 11.07 6.78
N GLY A 237 0.50 10.19 7.34
CA GLY A 237 -0.77 9.78 6.73
C GLY A 237 -1.91 10.74 7.11
N VAL A 238 -2.42 10.62 8.34
CA VAL A 238 -3.66 11.30 8.77
C VAL A 238 -3.46 12.04 10.08
N ILE A 239 -4.02 13.24 10.17
CA ILE A 239 -4.27 13.95 11.42
C ILE A 239 -5.77 13.96 11.72
N LEU A 240 -6.14 13.54 12.93
CA LEU A 240 -7.46 13.70 13.53
C LEU A 240 -7.33 14.64 14.72
N LYS A 241 -8.10 15.72 14.74
CA LYS A 241 -7.96 16.75 15.79
C LYS A 241 -9.30 17.41 16.12
N ASP A 242 -9.43 17.88 17.37
CA ASP A 242 -10.55 18.69 17.82
C ASP A 242 -11.91 18.03 17.48
N ASP A 243 -12.16 16.85 18.08
CA ASP A 243 -13.36 16.00 17.94
C ASP A 243 -13.62 15.45 16.50
N ALA A 244 -12.57 15.29 15.71
CA ALA A 244 -12.66 14.63 14.40
C ALA A 244 -12.72 13.10 14.56
N ASN A 245 -13.92 12.52 14.56
CA ASN A 245 -14.19 11.15 14.89
C ASN A 245 -14.32 10.27 13.63
N LEU A 246 -13.18 9.83 13.09
CA LEU A 246 -13.11 8.97 11.90
C LEU A 246 -13.69 7.57 12.16
N MET A 247 -14.60 7.12 11.28
CA MET A 247 -14.99 5.72 11.16
C MET A 247 -14.26 5.08 9.97
N ALA A 248 -13.30 4.20 10.25
CA ALA A 248 -12.46 3.56 9.25
C ALA A 248 -12.68 2.05 9.20
N ASN A 249 -13.05 1.52 8.03
CA ASN A 249 -13.18 0.10 7.79
C ASN A 249 -12.34 -0.30 6.58
N HIS A 250 -11.57 -1.38 6.70
CA HIS A 250 -10.72 -1.93 5.64
C HIS A 250 -9.77 -0.89 5.03
N ILE A 251 -9.18 -0.01 5.85
CA ILE A 251 -8.21 0.95 5.35
C ILE A 251 -6.77 0.41 5.46
N GLN A 252 -5.90 0.94 4.60
CA GLN A 252 -4.46 0.69 4.66
C GLN A 252 -3.73 2.02 4.80
N VAL A 253 -3.04 2.20 5.91
CA VAL A 253 -2.18 3.35 6.20
C VAL A 253 -0.75 2.87 6.18
N LYS A 254 -0.05 3.03 5.04
CA LYS A 254 1.26 2.40 4.86
C LYS A 254 2.30 3.28 4.16
N GLY A 255 3.55 3.17 4.63
CA GLY A 255 4.67 3.87 4.01
C GLY A 255 4.58 5.40 4.12
N ASN A 256 3.74 5.93 5.03
CA ASN A 256 3.65 7.38 5.23
C ASN A 256 4.77 7.85 6.17
N THR A 257 5.27 9.06 5.96
CA THR A 257 6.46 9.56 6.65
C THR A 257 6.25 10.94 7.25
N THR A 258 6.88 11.18 8.40
CA THR A 258 7.01 12.52 8.97
C THR A 258 8.31 12.64 9.78
N ASP A 259 8.91 13.81 9.78
CA ASP A 259 10.05 14.11 10.68
C ASP A 259 9.60 14.25 12.15
N GLY A 260 8.32 14.50 12.37
CA GLY A 260 7.73 14.70 13.69
C GLY A 260 6.97 13.50 14.25
N LEU A 261 5.71 13.67 14.57
CA LEU A 261 4.91 12.75 15.36
C LEU A 261 3.81 12.07 14.54
N GLY A 262 3.59 10.74 14.77
CA GLY A 262 2.52 10.00 14.12
C GLY A 262 2.78 9.74 12.64
N GLY A 263 3.62 8.76 12.31
CA GLY A 263 3.96 8.42 10.92
C GLY A 263 2.72 8.03 10.11
N GLY A 264 1.94 7.07 10.61
CA GLY A 264 0.65 6.73 10.04
C GLY A 264 -0.45 7.68 10.47
N LEU A 265 -0.71 7.75 11.79
CA LEU A 265 -1.82 8.49 12.40
C LEU A 265 -1.34 9.40 13.52
N TYR A 266 -1.81 10.64 13.52
CA TYR A 266 -1.70 11.56 14.65
C TYR A 266 -3.10 11.89 15.14
N ILE A 267 -3.42 11.52 16.38
CA ILE A 267 -4.76 11.64 17.00
C ILE A 267 -4.67 12.54 18.21
N ASN A 268 -5.46 13.60 18.24
CA ASN A 268 -5.39 14.65 19.25
C ASN A 268 -6.79 15.17 19.60
N ASN A 269 -7.32 14.83 20.77
CA ASN A 269 -8.67 15.12 21.18
C ASN A 269 -9.67 14.63 20.12
N ALA A 270 -9.68 13.31 19.87
CA ALA A 270 -10.56 12.66 18.89
C ALA A 270 -10.75 11.18 19.23
N ASP A 271 -11.94 10.64 18.90
CA ASP A 271 -12.37 9.30 19.27
C ASP A 271 -12.64 8.41 18.04
N PRO A 272 -11.62 8.11 17.20
CA PRO A 272 -11.81 7.33 16.01
C PRO A 272 -11.98 5.84 16.28
N THR A 273 -12.63 5.16 15.33
CA THR A 273 -12.78 3.71 15.29
C THR A 273 -12.15 3.15 14.02
N PHE A 274 -11.27 2.17 14.18
CA PHE A 274 -10.65 1.42 13.10
C PHE A 274 -11.05 -0.05 13.16
N ASN A 275 -11.60 -0.56 12.07
CA ASN A 275 -11.95 -1.97 11.94
C ASN A 275 -11.25 -2.57 10.71
N TYR A 276 -10.76 -3.79 10.80
CA TYR A 276 -10.13 -4.54 9.70
C TYR A 276 -9.09 -3.72 8.94
N SER A 277 -8.25 -2.98 9.65
CA SER A 277 -7.37 -1.97 9.07
C SER A 277 -5.89 -2.30 9.27
N LEU A 278 -5.06 -1.94 8.29
CA LEU A 278 -3.61 -2.12 8.30
C LEU A 278 -2.92 -0.78 8.53
N ILE A 279 -2.05 -0.71 9.53
CA ILE A 279 -1.19 0.46 9.81
C ILE A 279 0.25 -0.03 9.82
N ALA A 280 0.96 0.08 8.69
CA ALA A 280 2.25 -0.58 8.55
C ALA A 280 3.30 0.24 7.81
N SER A 281 4.56 -0.01 8.15
CA SER A 281 5.72 0.59 7.46
C SER A 281 5.69 2.12 7.42
N ASN A 282 5.09 2.77 8.41
CA ASN A 282 5.10 4.22 8.53
C ASN A 282 6.29 4.67 9.39
N THR A 283 6.83 5.86 9.12
CA THR A 283 8.04 6.36 9.78
C THR A 283 7.82 7.71 10.43
N SER A 284 8.31 7.88 11.68
CA SER A 284 8.26 9.14 12.41
C SER A 284 9.35 9.24 13.48
N SER A 285 9.44 10.36 14.18
CA SER A 285 10.28 10.45 15.37
C SER A 285 9.66 9.72 16.58
N SER A 286 8.32 9.73 16.72
CA SER A 286 7.60 9.01 17.77
C SER A 286 6.18 8.66 17.32
N GLY A 287 5.68 7.49 17.73
CA GLY A 287 4.40 6.97 17.28
C GLY A 287 4.43 6.59 15.80
N GLY A 288 5.27 5.61 15.42
CA GLY A 288 5.45 5.20 14.03
C GLY A 288 4.12 4.84 13.35
N GLY A 289 3.34 3.95 13.98
CA GLY A 289 1.97 3.68 13.57
C GLY A 289 1.02 4.78 13.98
N CYS A 290 0.89 5.01 15.31
CA CYS A 290 -0.07 5.93 15.89
C CYS A 290 0.57 6.78 17.00
N TYR A 291 0.34 8.08 16.97
CA TYR A 291 0.62 9.00 18.07
C TYR A 291 -0.70 9.55 18.62
N ILE A 292 -1.03 9.28 19.89
CA ILE A 292 -2.35 9.52 20.48
C ILE A 292 -2.19 10.40 21.73
N ARG A 293 -2.98 11.49 21.82
CA ARG A 293 -2.87 12.46 22.92
C ARG A 293 -4.18 13.17 23.24
N ASN A 294 -4.14 13.93 24.38
CA ASN A 294 -5.19 14.85 24.81
C ASN A 294 -6.57 14.17 24.96
N GLU A 295 -6.64 13.21 25.89
CA GLU A 295 -7.89 12.52 26.27
C GLU A 295 -8.60 11.81 25.10
N SER A 296 -7.87 11.49 24.02
CA SER A 296 -8.41 10.75 22.87
C SER A 296 -8.83 9.33 23.27
N TYR A 297 -9.92 8.83 22.68
CA TYR A 297 -10.47 7.51 22.96
C TYR A 297 -10.54 6.66 21.68
N VAL A 298 -9.53 5.82 21.47
CA VAL A 298 -9.33 5.09 20.22
C VAL A 298 -9.78 3.65 20.30
N HIS A 299 -10.53 3.18 19.29
CA HIS A 299 -10.95 1.78 19.14
C HIS A 299 -10.25 1.11 17.97
N LEU A 300 -9.59 -0.03 18.23
CA LEU A 300 -8.92 -0.87 17.24
C LEU A 300 -9.51 -2.28 17.30
N THR A 301 -10.22 -2.72 16.25
CA THR A 301 -10.78 -4.06 16.17
C THR A 301 -10.35 -4.74 14.89
N ASN A 302 -9.76 -5.92 14.97
CA ASN A 302 -9.15 -6.61 13.83
C ASN A 302 -8.16 -5.72 13.06
N VAL A 303 -7.28 -5.02 13.79
CA VAL A 303 -6.27 -4.14 13.20
C VAL A 303 -4.91 -4.83 13.22
N THR A 304 -4.13 -4.66 12.16
CA THR A 304 -2.72 -5.05 12.16
C THR A 304 -1.86 -3.79 12.19
N ILE A 305 -1.06 -3.62 13.23
CA ILE A 305 -0.04 -2.57 13.35
C ILE A 305 1.32 -3.26 13.27
N ALA A 306 2.05 -3.05 12.16
CA ALA A 306 3.26 -3.81 11.91
C ALA A 306 4.37 -3.00 11.25
N ASN A 307 5.62 -3.33 11.60
CA ASN A 307 6.84 -2.79 10.97
C ASN A 307 6.85 -1.27 10.77
N ASN A 308 6.24 -0.52 11.70
CA ASN A 308 6.39 0.93 11.70
C ASN A 308 7.75 1.31 12.32
N GLU A 309 8.35 2.40 11.88
CA GLU A 309 9.68 2.82 12.30
C GLU A 309 9.64 4.12 13.10
N VAL A 310 10.47 4.19 14.16
CA VAL A 310 10.59 5.40 14.98
C VAL A 310 12.04 5.74 15.26
N GLY A 311 12.29 7.03 15.39
CA GLY A 311 13.58 7.52 15.88
C GLY A 311 13.74 7.43 17.40
N LEU A 312 12.63 7.45 18.16
CA LEU A 312 12.63 7.52 19.62
C LEU A 312 11.74 6.44 20.26
N PHE A 313 10.41 6.62 20.31
CA PHE A 313 9.51 5.79 21.10
C PHE A 313 8.20 5.44 20.42
N GLY A 314 7.61 4.29 20.79
CA GLY A 314 6.27 3.87 20.37
C GLY A 314 6.23 3.47 18.90
N ASN A 315 6.88 2.37 18.57
CA ASN A 315 6.93 1.84 17.20
C ASN A 315 5.52 1.62 16.62
N GLY A 316 4.66 0.90 17.34
CA GLY A 316 3.25 0.75 17.00
C GLY A 316 2.42 1.95 17.45
N ILE A 317 2.38 2.19 18.77
CA ILE A 317 1.53 3.20 19.39
C ILE A 317 2.30 3.99 20.45
N TYR A 318 2.18 5.30 20.41
CA TYR A 318 2.62 6.21 21.47
C TYR A 318 1.41 6.89 22.11
N LEU A 319 1.24 6.77 23.46
CA LEU A 319 0.15 7.35 24.23
C LEU A 319 0.61 8.44 25.19
N ARG A 320 -0.21 9.48 25.34
CA ARG A 320 0.01 10.53 26.34
C ARG A 320 -1.26 11.30 26.70
N ASP A 321 -1.14 12.13 27.74
CA ASP A 321 -2.10 13.15 28.16
C ASP A 321 -3.52 12.58 28.39
N GLY A 322 -3.64 11.48 29.14
CA GLY A 322 -4.93 10.89 29.57
C GLY A 322 -5.69 10.13 28.50
N SER A 323 -5.02 9.73 27.42
CA SER A 323 -5.67 9.01 26.32
C SER A 323 -5.94 7.54 26.65
N THR A 324 -6.96 6.98 26.01
CA THR A 324 -7.37 5.58 26.17
C THR A 324 -7.35 4.86 24.81
N VAL A 325 -6.81 3.64 24.77
CA VAL A 325 -6.86 2.77 23.60
C VAL A 325 -7.50 1.42 23.96
N ASN A 326 -8.49 1.02 23.16
CA ASN A 326 -9.14 -0.27 23.27
C ASN A 326 -8.76 -1.12 22.06
N ILE A 327 -8.11 -2.25 22.29
CA ILE A 327 -7.61 -3.15 21.27
C ILE A 327 -8.30 -4.52 21.40
N SER A 328 -8.88 -5.02 20.33
CA SER A 328 -9.45 -6.35 20.30
C SER A 328 -9.17 -7.07 18.98
N SER A 329 -8.95 -8.38 19.04
CA SER A 329 -8.69 -9.25 17.88
C SER A 329 -7.64 -8.69 16.91
N SER A 330 -6.60 -8.04 17.43
CA SER A 330 -5.63 -7.27 16.65
C SER A 330 -4.21 -7.87 16.73
N ILE A 331 -3.33 -7.45 15.83
CA ILE A 331 -1.92 -7.85 15.82
C ILE A 331 -1.06 -6.58 15.92
N LEU A 332 -0.18 -6.52 16.94
CA LEU A 332 0.83 -5.47 17.10
C LEU A 332 2.21 -6.14 17.06
N TRP A 333 2.92 -5.98 15.94
CA TRP A 333 4.15 -6.73 15.69
C TRP A 333 5.16 -5.94 14.86
N GLY A 334 6.06 -5.28 15.52
CA GLY A 334 7.08 -4.45 14.88
C GLY A 334 8.50 -4.98 15.04
N THR A 335 9.45 -4.21 14.56
CA THR A 335 10.88 -4.54 14.59
C THR A 335 11.51 -4.35 15.96
N THR A 336 11.00 -3.43 16.78
CA THR A 336 11.50 -3.14 18.15
C THR A 336 10.93 -4.10 19.19
N GLU A 337 11.46 -4.04 20.40
CA GLU A 337 10.93 -4.81 21.54
C GLU A 337 9.61 -4.22 22.02
N ASP A 338 9.53 -2.89 22.21
CA ASP A 338 8.33 -2.21 22.67
C ASP A 338 7.44 -1.81 21.50
N GLN A 339 6.21 -2.28 21.53
CA GLN A 339 5.19 -1.97 20.53
C GLN A 339 4.32 -0.79 20.95
N ILE A 340 4.14 -0.60 22.26
CA ILE A 340 3.32 0.45 22.87
C ILE A 340 4.16 1.19 23.89
N TYR A 341 4.12 2.51 23.85
CA TYR A 341 4.85 3.38 24.78
C TYR A 341 3.91 4.40 25.41
N PHE A 342 3.94 4.51 26.74
CA PHE A 342 3.27 5.57 27.48
C PHE A 342 4.26 6.67 27.84
N ARG A 343 3.87 7.91 27.68
CA ARG A 343 4.71 9.02 28.09
C ARG A 343 4.92 9.04 29.62
N GLU A 344 6.15 9.26 30.05
CA GLU A 344 6.58 9.25 31.46
C GLU A 344 5.87 10.30 32.35
N ASP A 345 5.43 11.44 31.78
CA ASP A 345 4.82 12.54 32.50
C ASP A 345 3.42 12.89 31.99
N GLY A 346 2.64 13.62 32.78
CA GLY A 346 1.30 14.07 32.45
C GLY A 346 0.18 13.23 33.10
N SER A 347 -1.01 13.25 32.51
CA SER A 347 -2.15 12.45 32.98
C SER A 347 -1.94 10.97 32.64
N GLU A 348 -2.41 10.07 33.51
CA GLU A 348 -2.34 8.61 33.32
C GLU A 348 -3.07 8.16 32.05
N GLN A 349 -2.47 7.24 31.31
CA GLN A 349 -3.00 6.63 30.10
C GLN A 349 -3.75 5.34 30.45
N ASN A 350 -4.62 4.88 29.54
CA ASN A 350 -5.33 3.62 29.72
C ASN A 350 -5.22 2.75 28.46
N LEU A 351 -4.89 1.48 28.65
CA LEU A 351 -4.85 0.48 27.60
C LEU A 351 -5.71 -0.72 27.99
N ASN A 352 -6.71 -1.03 27.18
CA ASN A 352 -7.49 -2.25 27.29
C ASN A 352 -7.18 -3.13 26.07
N ILE A 353 -6.66 -4.34 26.29
CA ILE A 353 -6.29 -5.26 25.21
C ILE A 353 -6.83 -6.66 25.48
N VAL A 354 -7.56 -7.22 24.50
CA VAL A 354 -8.16 -8.55 24.58
C VAL A 354 -8.04 -9.30 23.25
N TYR A 355 -7.89 -10.62 23.30
CA TYR A 355 -7.84 -11.49 22.12
C TYR A 355 -6.90 -11.00 21.02
N SER A 356 -5.73 -10.49 21.38
CA SER A 356 -4.80 -9.84 20.46
C SER A 356 -3.40 -10.45 20.56
N ALA A 357 -2.66 -10.41 19.48
CA ALA A 357 -1.26 -10.78 19.43
C ALA A 357 -0.38 -9.53 19.64
N LEU A 358 0.40 -9.52 20.71
CA LEU A 358 1.35 -8.46 21.00
C LEU A 358 2.76 -9.07 21.16
N LYS A 359 3.71 -8.56 20.39
CA LYS A 359 5.11 -8.98 20.49
C LYS A 359 5.63 -8.75 21.91
N ASN A 360 6.24 -9.77 22.49
CA ASN A 360 6.72 -9.81 23.87
C ASN A 360 5.62 -9.70 24.95
N GLY A 361 4.33 -9.86 24.60
CA GLY A 361 3.24 -9.79 25.55
C GLY A 361 3.19 -8.46 26.31
N VAL A 362 2.97 -8.51 27.63
CA VAL A 362 2.97 -7.31 28.50
C VAL A 362 4.33 -6.62 28.53
N ASP A 363 5.43 -7.36 28.39
CA ASP A 363 6.78 -6.80 28.35
C ASP A 363 7.04 -5.96 27.07
N GLY A 364 6.18 -6.08 26.06
CA GLY A 364 6.16 -5.23 24.85
C GLY A 364 5.46 -3.88 25.04
N ILE A 365 5.09 -3.52 26.28
CA ILE A 365 4.47 -2.24 26.66
C ILE A 365 5.40 -1.54 27.65
N ASP A 366 5.96 -0.41 27.25
CA ASP A 366 6.68 0.48 28.16
C ASP A 366 5.68 1.50 28.74
N ASP A 367 5.14 1.20 29.91
CA ASP A 367 4.12 2.04 30.56
C ASP A 367 4.70 3.18 31.38
N ASN A 368 6.03 3.20 31.62
CA ASN A 368 6.74 4.21 32.40
C ASN A 368 6.12 4.51 33.78
N ASP A 369 5.45 3.53 34.39
CA ASP A 369 4.66 3.70 35.62
C ASP A 369 3.61 4.85 35.53
N ASN A 370 3.10 5.16 34.33
CA ASN A 370 2.17 6.27 34.07
C ASN A 370 0.89 5.84 33.35
N GLY A 371 0.19 4.83 33.86
CA GLY A 371 -1.11 4.42 33.35
C GLY A 371 -1.55 3.05 33.79
N ASP A 372 -2.76 2.69 33.41
CA ASP A 372 -3.37 1.40 33.67
C ASP A 372 -3.40 0.50 32.42
N ILE A 373 -2.99 -0.75 32.57
CA ILE A 373 -3.06 -1.78 31.54
C ILE A 373 -4.05 -2.85 31.98
N ASP A 374 -5.22 -2.91 31.32
CA ASP A 374 -6.15 -4.05 31.42
C ASP A 374 -5.75 -5.12 30.40
N TRP A 375 -4.88 -6.05 30.84
CA TRP A 375 -4.49 -7.21 30.05
C TRP A 375 -5.56 -8.29 30.17
N GLY A 376 -6.58 -8.21 29.31
CA GLY A 376 -7.73 -9.11 29.35
C GLY A 376 -7.45 -10.51 28.81
N ALA A 377 -8.52 -11.27 28.59
CA ALA A 377 -8.41 -12.65 28.16
C ALA A 377 -8.02 -12.81 26.68
N GLY A 378 -7.39 -13.95 26.35
CA GLY A 378 -7.17 -14.38 24.97
C GLY A 378 -6.02 -13.68 24.24
N ASN A 379 -5.21 -12.87 24.92
CA ASN A 379 -4.02 -12.30 24.33
C ASN A 379 -2.92 -13.37 24.19
N ILE A 380 -2.14 -13.27 23.11
CA ILE A 380 -1.02 -14.16 22.80
C ILE A 380 0.26 -13.34 22.50
N GLU A 381 1.41 -13.97 22.73
CA GLU A 381 2.74 -13.41 22.40
C GLU A 381 3.49 -14.23 21.34
N ASP A 382 2.78 -15.18 20.74
CA ASP A 382 3.32 -16.01 19.67
C ASP A 382 3.45 -15.23 18.36
N ASP A 383 4.50 -15.55 17.57
CA ASP A 383 4.75 -14.96 16.26
C ASP A 383 3.51 -15.11 15.34
N PRO A 384 2.95 -14.02 14.80
CA PRO A 384 1.83 -14.05 13.88
C PRO A 384 2.13 -14.77 12.55
N GLN A 385 3.37 -15.10 12.27
CA GLN A 385 3.82 -15.79 11.05
C GLN A 385 3.34 -15.07 9.79
N PHE A 386 3.70 -13.81 9.63
CA PHE A 386 3.40 -13.08 8.39
C PHE A 386 3.99 -13.78 7.16
N CYS A 387 3.28 -13.72 6.06
CA CYS A 387 3.71 -14.35 4.80
C CYS A 387 5.00 -13.75 4.25
N ASN A 388 5.13 -12.43 4.27
CA ASN A 388 6.34 -11.71 3.88
C ASN A 388 6.25 -10.25 4.37
N ASP A 389 6.51 -10.01 5.63
CA ASP A 389 6.40 -8.69 6.27
C ASP A 389 7.43 -7.69 5.73
N LEU A 390 8.64 -8.13 5.37
CA LEU A 390 9.66 -7.29 4.75
C LEU A 390 9.28 -6.87 3.33
N GLY A 391 8.56 -7.72 2.60
CA GLY A 391 7.97 -7.39 1.30
C GLY A 391 6.63 -6.65 1.41
N GLY A 392 6.18 -6.32 2.63
CA GLY A 392 4.92 -5.61 2.87
C GLY A 392 3.65 -6.47 2.77
N ASN A 393 3.79 -7.80 2.79
CA ASN A 393 2.67 -8.73 2.88
C ASN A 393 2.45 -9.16 4.34
N PHE A 394 1.52 -8.51 5.03
CA PHE A 394 1.15 -8.78 6.43
C PHE A 394 -0.02 -9.75 6.58
N SER A 395 -0.41 -10.47 5.53
CA SER A 395 -1.27 -11.65 5.69
C SER A 395 -0.56 -12.69 6.53
N VAL A 396 -1.28 -13.39 7.37
CA VAL A 396 -0.69 -14.47 8.18
C VAL A 396 -0.72 -15.81 7.43
N ARG A 397 0.09 -16.77 7.87
CA ARG A 397 0.05 -18.13 7.33
C ARG A 397 -1.20 -18.89 7.83
N GLU A 398 -1.60 -19.93 7.08
CA GLU A 398 -2.68 -20.83 7.53
C GLU A 398 -2.38 -21.51 8.88
N SER A 399 -1.10 -21.70 9.22
CA SER A 399 -0.64 -22.27 10.50
C SER A 399 -0.48 -21.26 11.62
N SER A 400 -0.77 -19.98 11.36
CA SER A 400 -0.55 -18.91 12.34
C SER A 400 -1.37 -19.11 13.62
N PRO A 401 -0.77 -18.82 14.79
CA PRO A 401 -1.52 -18.81 16.04
C PRO A 401 -2.61 -17.72 16.09
N CYS A 402 -2.59 -16.75 15.18
CA CYS A 402 -3.60 -15.70 15.08
C CYS A 402 -4.90 -16.16 14.40
N VAL A 403 -4.88 -17.32 13.70
CA VAL A 403 -6.07 -17.90 13.07
C VAL A 403 -6.98 -18.48 14.15
N GLU A 404 -8.27 -18.16 14.15
CA GLU A 404 -9.30 -18.60 15.11
C GLU A 404 -9.04 -18.23 16.59
N SER A 405 -8.08 -17.33 16.88
CA SER A 405 -7.73 -16.93 18.25
C SER A 405 -8.30 -15.56 18.67
N GLY A 406 -8.94 -14.85 17.78
CA GLY A 406 -9.63 -13.61 18.07
C GLY A 406 -10.94 -13.83 18.84
N ALA A 407 -11.60 -12.75 19.21
CA ALA A 407 -12.85 -12.78 19.98
C ALA A 407 -13.93 -13.63 19.27
N GLY A 408 -14.49 -14.58 19.99
CA GLY A 408 -15.49 -15.49 19.44
C GLY A 408 -14.98 -16.51 18.41
N GLY A 409 -13.67 -16.73 18.32
CA GLY A 409 -13.04 -17.61 17.33
C GLY A 409 -12.81 -16.95 15.97
N SER A 410 -12.84 -15.62 15.91
CA SER A 410 -12.42 -14.87 14.70
C SER A 410 -10.90 -14.90 14.55
N MET A 411 -10.41 -14.42 13.44
CA MET A 411 -8.98 -14.18 13.25
C MET A 411 -8.54 -12.92 13.99
N MET A 412 -7.30 -12.89 14.48
CA MET A 412 -6.64 -11.65 14.91
C MET A 412 -6.02 -10.96 13.70
N GLY A 413 -6.09 -9.62 13.69
CA GLY A 413 -5.59 -8.80 12.57
C GLY A 413 -6.59 -8.60 11.44
N CYS A 414 -6.17 -7.89 10.40
CA CYS A 414 -7.05 -7.36 9.36
C CYS A 414 -7.07 -8.13 8.05
N LEU A 415 -6.10 -9.03 7.84
CA LEU A 415 -5.92 -9.72 6.56
C LEU A 415 -6.12 -11.22 6.75
N GLU A 416 -6.93 -11.82 5.88
CA GLU A 416 -7.12 -13.27 5.83
C GLU A 416 -5.78 -14.00 5.58
N PRO A 417 -5.67 -15.31 5.94
CA PRO A 417 -4.48 -16.09 5.61
C PRO A 417 -4.16 -16.02 4.12
N GLY A 418 -2.93 -15.60 3.80
CA GLY A 418 -2.50 -15.30 2.42
C GLY A 418 -1.47 -16.28 1.87
N CYS A 419 -0.99 -17.22 2.67
CA CYS A 419 -0.02 -18.23 2.27
C CYS A 419 -0.19 -19.52 3.09
N GLY A 420 0.36 -20.62 2.55
CA GLY A 420 0.34 -21.92 3.20
C GLY A 420 1.12 -21.96 4.53
N PRO A 421 1.16 -23.12 5.20
CA PRO A 421 1.91 -23.28 6.44
C PRO A 421 3.41 -23.04 6.22
N ILE A 422 4.17 -22.83 7.31
CA ILE A 422 5.64 -22.72 7.24
C ILE A 422 6.20 -23.94 6.52
N ASN A 423 7.06 -23.70 5.54
CA ASN A 423 7.74 -24.78 4.82
C ASN A 423 8.76 -25.45 5.75
N THR A 424 8.64 -26.75 5.88
CA THR A 424 9.57 -27.60 6.66
C THR A 424 10.28 -28.64 5.78
N GLY A 425 10.27 -28.43 4.45
CA GLY A 425 10.71 -29.41 3.48
C GLY A 425 9.62 -30.46 3.15
N PRO A 426 9.93 -31.48 2.38
CA PRO A 426 11.23 -31.80 1.76
C PRO A 426 11.53 -31.04 0.44
N ILE A 427 10.75 -30.02 0.09
CA ILE A 427 10.95 -29.23 -1.14
C ILE A 427 11.19 -27.77 -0.77
N TRP A 428 12.32 -27.24 -1.26
CA TRP A 428 12.76 -25.87 -1.03
C TRP A 428 12.81 -25.12 -2.36
N PHE A 429 12.33 -23.89 -2.42
CA PHE A 429 12.34 -23.09 -3.65
C PHE A 429 13.36 -21.97 -3.55
N VAL A 430 14.04 -21.71 -4.68
CA VAL A 430 14.99 -20.60 -4.85
C VAL A 430 14.59 -19.77 -6.06
N ASP A 431 14.58 -18.45 -5.87
CA ASP A 431 14.33 -17.44 -6.91
C ASP A 431 15.32 -16.29 -6.75
N LEU A 432 15.83 -15.76 -7.85
CA LEU A 432 16.77 -14.61 -7.82
C LEU A 432 16.17 -13.33 -7.23
N ASN A 433 14.84 -13.27 -7.11
CA ASN A 433 14.11 -12.21 -6.41
C ASN A 433 13.59 -12.66 -5.04
N GLY A 434 14.05 -13.80 -4.55
CA GLY A 434 13.71 -14.35 -3.24
C GLY A 434 14.39 -13.61 -2.09
N ASN A 435 14.29 -14.17 -0.89
CA ASN A 435 14.92 -13.61 0.30
C ASN A 435 15.35 -14.73 1.25
N ASP A 436 16.61 -14.74 1.67
CA ASP A 436 17.20 -15.80 2.50
C ASP A 436 16.69 -15.85 3.95
N ILE A 437 15.94 -14.84 4.38
CA ILE A 437 15.22 -14.90 5.66
C ILE A 437 13.80 -15.50 5.53
N SER A 438 13.33 -15.74 4.30
CA SER A 438 12.07 -16.42 4.02
C SER A 438 12.13 -17.90 4.43
N ASP A 439 11.01 -18.63 4.24
CA ASP A 439 10.93 -20.05 4.60
C ASP A 439 11.21 -21.01 3.44
N GLY A 440 11.58 -20.51 2.27
CA GLY A 440 11.88 -21.33 1.11
C GLY A 440 10.67 -22.06 0.51
N SER A 441 9.44 -21.63 0.79
CA SER A 441 8.24 -22.10 0.12
C SER A 441 8.16 -21.55 -1.32
N LEU A 442 7.19 -22.05 -2.11
CA LEU A 442 6.97 -21.54 -3.47
C LEU A 442 6.58 -20.04 -3.47
N GLU A 443 5.79 -19.62 -2.48
CA GLU A 443 5.31 -18.25 -2.30
C GLU A 443 6.38 -17.30 -1.77
N THR A 444 7.29 -17.82 -0.94
CA THR A 444 8.37 -17.06 -0.30
C THR A 444 9.71 -17.81 -0.44
N PRO A 445 10.28 -17.88 -1.66
CA PRO A 445 11.49 -18.61 -1.94
C PRO A 445 12.72 -17.95 -1.30
N PHE A 446 13.77 -18.74 -1.09
CA PHE A 446 15.11 -18.22 -0.78
C PHE A 446 15.68 -17.46 -1.98
N GLU A 447 16.58 -16.51 -1.72
CA GLU A 447 17.34 -15.81 -2.75
C GLU A 447 18.49 -16.69 -3.27
N THR A 448 19.17 -17.42 -2.36
CA THR A 448 20.38 -18.17 -2.69
C THR A 448 20.21 -19.68 -2.57
N ILE A 449 20.94 -20.41 -3.43
CA ILE A 449 21.02 -21.88 -3.36
C ILE A 449 21.73 -22.30 -2.07
N ASN A 450 22.74 -21.56 -1.64
CA ASN A 450 23.46 -21.83 -0.40
C ASN A 450 22.53 -21.84 0.80
N ARG A 451 21.63 -20.86 0.90
CA ARG A 451 20.62 -20.83 1.97
C ARG A 451 19.69 -22.04 1.95
N ALA A 452 19.26 -22.45 0.76
CA ALA A 452 18.44 -23.65 0.61
C ALA A 452 19.21 -24.92 1.02
N ILE A 453 20.51 -25.01 0.71
CA ILE A 453 21.40 -26.12 1.14
C ILE A 453 21.53 -26.12 2.66
N ASP A 454 21.74 -24.99 3.31
CA ASP A 454 21.89 -24.89 4.77
C ASP A 454 20.72 -25.56 5.51
N VAL A 455 19.47 -25.30 5.07
CA VAL A 455 18.27 -25.83 5.73
C VAL A 455 17.86 -27.22 5.27
N ALA A 456 18.23 -27.64 4.08
CA ALA A 456 17.90 -28.95 3.52
C ALA A 456 18.56 -30.09 4.30
N VAL A 457 17.91 -31.24 4.34
CA VAL A 457 18.43 -32.50 4.89
C VAL A 457 18.49 -33.58 3.80
N ASP A 458 19.15 -34.71 4.09
CA ASP A 458 19.24 -35.83 3.13
C ASP A 458 17.86 -36.27 2.64
N GLY A 459 17.71 -36.35 1.31
CA GLY A 459 16.48 -36.69 0.63
C GLY A 459 15.66 -35.49 0.13
N ASP A 460 16.00 -34.28 0.55
CA ASP A 460 15.30 -33.05 0.14
C ASP A 460 15.60 -32.66 -1.32
N THR A 461 14.71 -31.86 -1.88
CA THR A 461 14.83 -31.29 -3.23
C THR A 461 14.83 -29.78 -3.19
N ILE A 462 15.83 -29.14 -3.79
CA ILE A 462 15.91 -27.70 -4.01
C ILE A 462 15.51 -27.40 -5.44
N ARG A 463 14.44 -26.62 -5.64
CA ARG A 463 13.90 -26.25 -6.94
C ARG A 463 14.22 -24.81 -7.29
N LEU A 464 14.89 -24.64 -8.42
CA LEU A 464 15.29 -23.34 -8.92
C LEU A 464 14.25 -22.79 -9.90
N ASN A 465 13.78 -21.57 -9.67
CA ASN A 465 13.02 -20.82 -10.65
C ASN A 465 13.91 -20.45 -11.85
N PRO A 466 13.33 -20.23 -13.05
CA PRO A 466 14.08 -19.78 -14.22
C PRO A 466 14.89 -18.52 -13.94
N GLY A 467 16.16 -18.53 -14.33
CA GLY A 467 17.06 -17.40 -14.10
C GLY A 467 18.51 -17.69 -14.43
N ASN A 468 19.36 -16.67 -14.30
CA ASN A 468 20.81 -16.77 -14.51
C ASN A 468 21.53 -16.75 -13.16
N TYR A 469 21.90 -17.90 -12.67
CA TYR A 469 22.61 -18.09 -11.40
C TYR A 469 24.12 -17.92 -11.57
N ILE A 470 24.73 -17.10 -10.71
CA ILE A 470 26.18 -16.81 -10.71
C ILE A 470 26.72 -17.09 -9.31
N GLU A 471 26.31 -18.19 -8.74
CA GLU A 471 26.78 -18.60 -7.41
C GLU A 471 27.48 -19.95 -7.45
N SER A 472 28.42 -20.13 -6.52
CA SER A 472 29.09 -21.38 -6.27
C SER A 472 28.56 -22.00 -4.99
N PHE A 473 28.27 -23.27 -5.00
CA PHE A 473 27.82 -23.99 -3.83
C PHE A 473 28.49 -25.36 -3.74
N ASN A 474 28.34 -25.99 -2.59
CA ASN A 474 28.75 -27.37 -2.33
C ASN A 474 27.59 -28.08 -1.63
N PHE A 475 27.38 -29.36 -1.89
CA PHE A 475 26.32 -30.14 -1.23
C PHE A 475 26.53 -30.34 0.28
N GLU A 476 27.71 -29.99 0.81
CA GLU A 476 28.06 -30.12 2.24
C GLU A 476 27.94 -31.55 2.79
N GLY A 477 28.08 -32.54 1.91
CA GLY A 477 27.93 -33.96 2.25
C GLY A 477 26.50 -34.44 2.35
N LYS A 478 25.52 -33.63 1.90
CA LYS A 478 24.10 -33.97 1.90
C LYS A 478 23.67 -34.68 0.62
N GLU A 479 22.83 -35.71 0.75
CA GLU A 479 22.20 -36.42 -0.38
C GLU A 479 20.92 -35.69 -0.84
N ILE A 480 21.08 -34.49 -1.41
CA ILE A 480 19.98 -33.64 -1.89
C ILE A 480 19.92 -33.56 -3.42
N VAL A 481 18.78 -33.18 -3.95
CA VAL A 481 18.57 -32.91 -5.39
C VAL A 481 18.45 -31.42 -5.62
N ILE A 482 19.25 -30.85 -6.51
CA ILE A 482 19.10 -29.47 -7.00
C ILE A 482 18.64 -29.54 -8.44
N GLU A 483 17.44 -29.01 -8.71
CA GLU A 483 16.79 -29.14 -10.01
C GLU A 483 16.07 -27.86 -10.47
N SER A 484 15.89 -27.69 -11.79
CA SER A 484 14.92 -26.72 -12.30
C SER A 484 13.49 -27.20 -12.05
N ARG A 485 12.53 -26.30 -12.15
CA ARG A 485 11.11 -26.64 -12.04
C ARG A 485 10.56 -27.47 -13.22
N ALA A 486 11.40 -27.84 -14.19
CA ALA A 486 11.02 -28.66 -15.33
C ALA A 486 10.29 -29.95 -14.94
N PHE A 487 10.72 -30.59 -13.87
CA PHE A 487 10.18 -31.87 -13.42
C PHE A 487 8.87 -31.72 -12.64
N GLU A 488 8.68 -30.61 -11.98
CA GLU A 488 7.41 -30.26 -11.30
C GLU A 488 6.34 -29.90 -12.33
N LEU A 489 6.68 -29.05 -13.30
CA LEU A 489 5.73 -28.48 -14.25
C LEU A 489 5.54 -29.35 -15.51
N GLY A 490 6.40 -30.37 -15.72
CA GLY A 490 6.41 -31.16 -16.95
C GLY A 490 6.83 -30.37 -18.19
N ASP A 491 7.55 -29.25 -18.00
CA ASP A 491 7.96 -28.33 -19.06
C ASP A 491 9.49 -28.32 -19.22
N SER A 492 9.97 -29.01 -20.25
CA SER A 492 11.41 -29.11 -20.54
C SER A 492 12.06 -27.77 -20.93
N SER A 493 11.30 -26.75 -21.30
CA SER A 493 11.85 -25.41 -21.61
C SER A 493 12.47 -24.76 -20.38
N MET A 494 12.04 -25.14 -19.17
CA MET A 494 12.60 -24.67 -17.91
C MET A 494 14.08 -25.10 -17.72
N ILE A 495 14.52 -26.18 -18.35
CA ILE A 495 15.92 -26.63 -18.30
C ILE A 495 16.83 -25.57 -18.94
N GLU A 496 16.46 -25.10 -20.14
CA GLU A 496 17.24 -24.06 -20.83
C GLU A 496 17.06 -22.65 -20.22
N ALA A 497 15.98 -22.44 -19.46
CA ALA A 497 15.71 -21.20 -18.79
C ALA A 497 16.40 -21.06 -17.40
N THR A 498 16.90 -22.18 -16.83
CA THR A 498 17.59 -22.19 -15.53
C THR A 498 19.09 -22.40 -15.75
N CYS A 499 19.83 -21.29 -15.85
CA CYS A 499 21.20 -21.26 -16.33
C CYS A 499 22.21 -20.92 -15.24
N PHE A 500 23.32 -21.68 -15.21
CA PHE A 500 24.54 -21.30 -14.46
C PHE A 500 25.53 -20.62 -15.40
N LEU A 501 25.97 -19.43 -14.97
CA LEU A 501 26.93 -18.60 -15.70
C LEU A 501 28.21 -18.39 -14.88
N PRO A 502 29.37 -18.18 -15.52
CA PRO A 502 30.59 -17.85 -14.81
C PRO A 502 30.48 -16.50 -14.09
N GLY A 503 31.25 -16.34 -13.01
CA GLY A 503 31.34 -15.07 -12.31
C GLY A 503 31.98 -13.96 -13.17
N PRO A 504 31.95 -12.69 -12.70
CA PRO A 504 32.43 -11.51 -13.45
C PRO A 504 33.92 -11.58 -13.83
N VAL A 505 34.71 -12.37 -13.14
CA VAL A 505 36.16 -12.59 -13.42
C VAL A 505 36.42 -13.76 -14.36
N GLY A 506 35.36 -14.37 -14.91
CA GLY A 506 35.45 -15.59 -15.72
C GLY A 506 35.62 -16.87 -14.84
N GLY A 507 35.95 -17.99 -15.49
CA GLY A 507 36.08 -19.30 -14.86
C GLY A 507 35.08 -20.31 -15.42
N SER A 508 34.96 -21.47 -14.82
CA SER A 508 33.94 -22.46 -15.16
C SER A 508 32.54 -21.89 -14.89
N SER A 509 31.54 -22.31 -15.66
CA SER A 509 30.14 -21.95 -15.36
C SER A 509 29.70 -22.48 -14.00
N PHE A 510 30.25 -23.63 -13.63
CA PHE A 510 30.05 -24.24 -12.32
C PHE A 510 31.27 -25.11 -11.90
N THR A 511 31.64 -24.98 -10.65
CA THR A 511 32.73 -25.82 -10.06
C THR A 511 32.19 -26.48 -8.80
N LEU A 512 32.34 -27.80 -8.74
CA LEU A 512 32.11 -28.60 -7.56
C LEU A 512 33.44 -29.23 -7.10
N GLN A 513 33.84 -28.91 -5.89
CA GLN A 513 35.10 -29.38 -5.33
C GLN A 513 34.90 -29.81 -3.87
N GLY A 514 35.32 -30.99 -3.52
CA GLY A 514 35.16 -31.47 -2.15
C GLY A 514 35.88 -32.78 -1.88
N ASN A 515 35.82 -33.20 -0.63
CA ASN A 515 36.36 -34.49 -0.15
C ASN A 515 35.20 -35.38 0.34
N GLN A 516 34.08 -35.37 -0.33
CA GLN A 516 32.80 -35.89 0.16
C GLN A 516 32.48 -37.23 -0.51
N ASN A 517 32.06 -38.22 0.27
CA ASN A 517 31.67 -39.53 -0.24
C ASN A 517 30.22 -39.61 -0.74
N ASN A 518 29.39 -38.59 -0.44
CA ASN A 518 28.01 -38.46 -0.89
C ASN A 518 27.80 -37.11 -1.51
N ASP A 519 27.59 -37.15 -2.76
CA ASP A 519 27.50 -35.97 -3.59
C ASP A 519 26.08 -35.97 -4.19
N GLY A 520 25.31 -34.97 -3.89
CA GLY A 520 23.92 -34.85 -4.33
C GLY A 520 23.73 -34.96 -5.84
N THR A 521 22.55 -34.63 -6.30
CA THR A 521 22.14 -34.69 -7.71
C THR A 521 21.91 -33.31 -8.28
N LEU A 522 22.51 -32.98 -9.43
CA LEU A 522 22.12 -31.86 -10.29
C LEU A 522 21.24 -32.37 -11.43
N ARG A 523 20.05 -31.79 -11.59
CA ARG A 523 19.10 -32.29 -12.56
C ARG A 523 18.38 -31.18 -13.31
N GLY A 524 18.33 -31.27 -14.65
CA GLY A 524 17.54 -30.35 -15.49
C GLY A 524 18.02 -28.90 -15.45
N LEU A 525 19.32 -28.68 -15.52
CA LEU A 525 19.96 -27.36 -15.45
C LEU A 525 20.83 -27.11 -16.70
N THR A 526 21.05 -25.85 -17.03
CA THR A 526 21.94 -25.45 -18.13
C THR A 526 23.19 -24.76 -17.62
N PHE A 527 24.34 -25.10 -18.17
CA PHE A 527 25.65 -24.54 -17.84
C PHE A 527 26.31 -23.96 -19.10
N LYS A 528 26.52 -22.63 -19.13
CA LYS A 528 27.00 -21.96 -20.34
C LYS A 528 27.89 -20.76 -20.10
N GLY A 529 28.71 -20.42 -21.12
CA GLY A 529 29.55 -19.22 -21.14
C GLY A 529 30.82 -19.29 -20.30
N GLY A 530 31.11 -20.40 -19.66
CA GLY A 530 32.32 -20.58 -18.87
C GLY A 530 33.56 -20.65 -19.71
N SER A 531 34.67 -20.17 -19.13
CA SER A 531 36.02 -20.21 -19.75
C SER A 531 37.06 -20.33 -18.66
N ASP A 532 37.71 -21.52 -18.59
CA ASP A 532 38.77 -21.83 -17.63
C ASP A 532 39.88 -22.66 -18.33
N LEU A 533 40.98 -22.94 -17.65
CA LEU A 533 42.02 -23.82 -18.15
C LEU A 533 41.55 -25.28 -18.21
N SER A 534 40.69 -25.70 -17.28
CA SER A 534 40.06 -27.02 -17.26
C SER A 534 38.60 -26.94 -16.81
N GLY A 535 37.67 -27.55 -17.57
CA GLY A 535 36.24 -27.59 -17.25
C GLY A 535 35.52 -26.26 -17.47
N GLY A 536 35.48 -25.78 -18.71
CA GLY A 536 34.80 -24.51 -18.99
C GLY A 536 33.33 -24.49 -18.56
N GLY A 537 32.56 -25.54 -18.85
CA GLY A 537 31.17 -25.67 -18.40
C GLY A 537 31.08 -26.12 -16.94
N ILE A 538 31.34 -27.38 -16.68
CA ILE A 538 31.30 -27.99 -15.34
C ILE A 538 32.67 -28.58 -14.99
N LYS A 539 33.17 -28.19 -13.84
CA LYS A 539 34.41 -28.73 -13.27
C LYS A 539 34.11 -29.48 -11.97
N ILE A 540 34.48 -30.75 -11.91
CA ILE A 540 34.28 -31.61 -10.74
C ILE A 540 35.61 -32.19 -10.30
N GLU A 541 36.00 -31.96 -9.04
CA GLU A 541 37.25 -32.41 -8.45
C GLU A 541 37.03 -33.03 -7.06
N ASN A 542 37.49 -34.27 -6.88
CA ASN A 542 37.48 -35.02 -5.60
C ASN A 542 36.05 -35.20 -5.01
N CYS A 543 35.02 -35.34 -5.85
CA CYS A 543 33.64 -35.62 -5.47
C CYS A 543 32.92 -36.37 -6.60
N SER A 544 31.78 -37.01 -6.31
CA SER A 544 31.13 -37.96 -7.21
C SER A 544 29.61 -37.76 -7.33
N PRO A 545 29.15 -36.56 -7.79
CA PRO A 545 27.73 -36.27 -7.91
C PRO A 545 27.02 -37.04 -9.02
N THR A 546 25.69 -37.06 -8.97
CA THR A 546 24.88 -37.46 -10.12
C THR A 546 24.51 -36.23 -10.95
N LEU A 547 24.85 -36.26 -12.23
CA LEU A 547 24.49 -35.26 -13.23
C LEU A 547 23.44 -35.86 -14.15
N SER A 548 22.23 -35.27 -14.18
CA SER A 548 21.12 -35.83 -14.93
C SER A 548 20.35 -34.77 -15.71
N SER A 549 20.03 -35.05 -16.97
CA SER A 549 19.22 -34.19 -17.84
C SER A 549 19.79 -32.77 -17.95
N LEU A 550 21.10 -32.59 -17.98
CA LEU A 550 21.76 -31.29 -18.05
C LEU A 550 22.04 -30.88 -19.51
N VAL A 551 22.05 -29.57 -19.74
CA VAL A 551 22.54 -28.94 -20.96
C VAL A 551 23.86 -28.23 -20.65
N VAL A 552 24.95 -28.57 -21.36
CA VAL A 552 26.27 -27.95 -21.23
C VAL A 552 26.67 -27.41 -22.59
N GLU A 553 26.63 -26.10 -22.76
CA GLU A 553 26.83 -25.50 -24.07
C GLU A 553 27.57 -24.16 -24.08
N GLY A 554 28.30 -23.90 -25.17
CA GLY A 554 28.95 -22.60 -25.39
C GLY A 554 30.04 -22.27 -24.39
N ASN A 555 30.70 -23.27 -23.83
CA ASN A 555 31.82 -23.10 -22.90
C ASN A 555 33.14 -23.29 -23.62
N ASN A 556 34.23 -22.78 -23.08
CA ASN A 556 35.56 -22.88 -23.68
C ASN A 556 36.63 -23.26 -22.65
N SER A 557 37.56 -24.16 -23.03
CA SER A 557 38.65 -24.59 -22.16
C SER A 557 39.73 -25.29 -22.95
N GLU A 558 40.96 -25.31 -22.43
CA GLU A 558 42.04 -26.11 -23.01
C GLU A 558 41.81 -27.61 -22.77
N ILE A 559 41.20 -27.99 -21.64
CA ILE A 559 40.91 -29.37 -21.24
C ILE A 559 39.48 -29.49 -20.77
N GLY A 560 38.65 -30.28 -21.46
CA GLY A 560 37.26 -30.51 -21.08
C GLY A 560 36.38 -29.25 -21.20
N GLY A 561 36.23 -28.70 -22.42
CA GLY A 561 35.46 -27.47 -22.65
C GLY A 561 34.06 -27.49 -22.03
N GLY A 562 33.32 -28.59 -22.18
CA GLY A 562 32.02 -28.77 -21.52
C GLY A 562 32.13 -29.33 -20.10
N LEU A 563 32.88 -30.41 -19.90
CA LEU A 563 32.93 -31.14 -18.64
C LEU A 563 34.36 -31.61 -18.34
N TYR A 564 34.81 -31.42 -17.11
CA TYR A 564 36.07 -31.89 -16.58
C TYR A 564 35.85 -32.64 -15.27
N LEU A 565 36.33 -33.90 -15.20
CA LEU A 565 36.24 -34.74 -14.02
C LEU A 565 37.65 -35.15 -13.57
N TYR A 566 37.99 -34.88 -12.32
CA TYR A 566 39.26 -35.25 -11.73
C TYR A 566 39.03 -35.93 -10.37
N GLN A 567 39.55 -37.19 -10.24
CA GLN A 567 39.31 -38.01 -9.04
C GLN A 567 37.81 -38.07 -8.66
N SER A 568 36.98 -38.44 -9.65
CA SER A 568 35.53 -38.41 -9.55
C SER A 568 34.91 -39.64 -10.21
N ASP A 569 34.01 -40.31 -9.51
CA ASP A 569 33.16 -41.39 -9.99
C ASP A 569 31.73 -40.86 -10.32
N ALA A 570 31.62 -39.63 -10.79
CA ALA A 570 30.35 -38.99 -11.10
C ALA A 570 29.49 -39.84 -12.05
N ILE A 571 28.17 -39.89 -11.76
CA ILE A 571 27.19 -40.59 -12.58
C ILE A 571 26.60 -39.61 -13.59
N LEU A 572 26.75 -39.92 -14.89
CA LEU A 572 26.27 -39.08 -15.99
C LEU A 572 25.05 -39.71 -16.66
N LYS A 573 23.90 -39.02 -16.71
CA LYS A 573 22.63 -39.48 -17.29
C LYS A 573 22.00 -38.40 -18.16
N ASP A 574 21.63 -38.75 -19.37
CA ASP A 574 20.82 -37.89 -20.28
C ASP A 574 21.42 -36.48 -20.43
N LEU A 575 22.70 -36.36 -20.68
CA LEU A 575 23.39 -35.09 -20.86
C LEU A 575 23.39 -34.64 -22.32
N THR A 576 23.11 -33.34 -22.55
CA THR A 576 23.33 -32.69 -23.84
C THR A 576 24.56 -31.80 -23.75
N ILE A 577 25.67 -32.22 -24.35
CA ILE A 577 26.95 -31.49 -24.35
C ILE A 577 27.21 -31.05 -25.80
N ARG A 578 27.17 -29.73 -26.06
CA ARG A 578 27.28 -29.19 -27.43
C ARG A 578 28.02 -27.84 -27.47
N ASN A 579 28.72 -27.60 -28.58
CA ASN A 579 29.37 -26.30 -28.85
C ASN A 579 30.35 -25.82 -27.74
N ASN A 580 31.06 -26.73 -27.11
CA ASN A 580 32.06 -26.42 -26.08
C ASN A 580 33.48 -26.51 -26.61
#